data_53cbb4a9184814186a109ba78c57999c
#
_entry.id   53cbb4a9184814186a109ba78c57999c
#
_cell.length_a   1.000
_cell.length_b   1.000
_cell.length_c   1.000
_cell.angle_alpha   90.00
_cell.angle_beta   90.00
_cell.angle_gamma   90.00
#
_symmetry.space_group_name_H-M   'P 1'
#
loop_
_entity.id
_entity.type
_entity.pdbx_description
1 polymer ?
#
loop_
_entity_poly.entity_id
_entity_poly.type
_entity_poly.pdbx_seq_one_letter_code
_entity_poly.pdbx_strand_id
1 'polypeptide(L)'
;MLSGPGADSQLGDPDFRRPLAPTVVCEAPAGSDDPYWSFYDEVASVQLREWLPGAPSRVLDVSGQRDRFARQMVAAGHQVIRVIGELDQLGKIPMDPANRESHPPPAGRLTAATAATWRTAGPGIAGGRGGALRSVVGDARSLDWFAPTSFDAVLAEGRALSFCLATESTLEEIHRLLRPGGQLLLCVDSLLLGLARLAEQHRWAELSDVPRADVVLVPAEDGTITRCFWPEELKAVLTSARLEVDWIRPRTVLSAEAVKRALAADMSSFPTLVRTEVELAAEREGESIGIHLIASARRPG
;
A
#
# COMPACT_ATOMS: atom_id res chain seq x y z
N MET A 1 -13.22 71.88 -17.12
CA MET A 1 -14.09 71.04 -17.99
C MET A 1 -13.19 70.20 -18.88
N LEU A 2 -13.16 68.95 -18.64
CA LEU A 2 -12.97 67.87 -19.65
C LEU A 2 -13.07 66.54 -18.87
N SER A 3 -14.23 65.92 -19.00
CA SER A 3 -14.53 64.59 -18.52
C SER A 3 -13.83 63.58 -19.40
N GLY A 4 -13.10 62.64 -18.79
CA GLY A 4 -12.60 61.42 -19.45
C GLY A 4 -13.42 60.22 -19.01
N PRO A 5 -13.76 59.28 -19.89
CA PRO A 5 -14.62 58.15 -19.59
C PRO A 5 -13.89 57.05 -18.85
N GLY A 6 -14.56 56.46 -17.88
CA GLY A 6 -14.14 55.27 -17.17
C GLY A 6 -14.01 54.06 -18.10
N ALA A 7 -12.96 53.33 -17.92
CA ALA A 7 -12.81 51.99 -18.49
C ALA A 7 -13.09 50.96 -17.38
N ASP A 8 -14.35 50.48 -17.37
CA ASP A 8 -14.72 49.24 -16.71
C ASP A 8 -14.07 48.08 -17.48
N SER A 9 -12.99 47.57 -16.98
CA SER A 9 -12.46 46.28 -17.42
C SER A 9 -13.11 45.15 -16.62
N GLN A 10 -14.25 44.67 -17.11
CA GLN A 10 -14.79 43.36 -16.76
C GLN A 10 -13.86 42.28 -17.29
N LEU A 11 -12.96 41.82 -16.46
CA LEU A 11 -12.26 40.54 -16.61
C LEU A 11 -12.79 39.58 -15.54
N GLY A 12 -13.99 39.09 -15.77
CA GLY A 12 -14.60 38.01 -15.05
C GLY A 12 -14.94 36.90 -16.02
N ASP A 13 -13.98 36.03 -16.33
CA ASP A 13 -14.26 34.80 -17.05
C ASP A 13 -14.98 33.82 -16.12
N PRO A 14 -16.28 33.53 -16.36
CA PRO A 14 -17.07 32.66 -15.50
C PRO A 14 -16.69 31.19 -15.61
N ASP A 15 -15.79 30.80 -16.52
CA ASP A 15 -15.38 29.40 -16.73
C ASP A 15 -14.26 28.91 -15.80
N PHE A 16 -13.61 29.80 -15.05
CA PHE A 16 -12.57 29.41 -14.08
C PHE A 16 -13.12 28.84 -12.76
N ARG A 17 -14.43 28.74 -12.58
CA ARG A 17 -15.07 28.23 -11.35
C ARG A 17 -15.65 26.82 -11.45
N ARG A 18 -15.36 26.08 -12.50
CA ARG A 18 -15.62 24.63 -12.45
C ARG A 18 -14.49 24.02 -11.61
N PRO A 19 -14.81 23.38 -10.47
CA PRO A 19 -13.81 22.53 -9.82
C PRO A 19 -13.38 21.49 -10.85
N LEU A 20 -12.10 21.52 -11.23
CA LEU A 20 -11.51 20.45 -11.99
C LEU A 20 -11.77 19.17 -11.18
N ALA A 21 -12.45 18.20 -11.77
CA ALA A 21 -12.60 16.90 -11.14
C ALA A 21 -11.19 16.41 -10.77
N PRO A 22 -10.97 15.89 -9.56
CA PRO A 22 -9.65 15.48 -9.12
C PRO A 22 -9.06 14.51 -10.14
N THR A 23 -7.97 14.92 -10.78
CA THR A 23 -7.33 14.18 -11.87
C THR A 23 -6.50 13.00 -11.32
N VAL A 24 -6.18 13.03 -10.03
CA VAL A 24 -5.36 12.01 -9.36
C VAL A 24 -6.19 11.23 -8.37
N VAL A 25 -6.76 10.14 -8.82
CA VAL A 25 -7.53 9.21 -7.98
C VAL A 25 -6.56 8.17 -7.41
N CYS A 26 -6.35 8.19 -6.10
CA CYS A 26 -5.35 7.38 -5.40
C CYS A 26 -5.89 6.07 -4.85
N GLU A 27 -7.21 5.94 -4.74
CA GLU A 27 -7.90 4.74 -4.28
C GLU A 27 -9.16 4.52 -5.08
N ALA A 28 -9.47 3.22 -5.33
CA ALA A 28 -10.78 2.90 -5.86
C ALA A 28 -11.84 3.29 -4.83
N PRO A 29 -12.82 4.13 -5.16
CA PRO A 29 -13.99 4.30 -4.34
C PRO A 29 -14.63 2.94 -4.06
N ALA A 30 -15.17 2.73 -2.86
CA ALA A 30 -15.85 1.49 -2.53
C ALA A 30 -16.96 1.21 -3.57
N GLY A 31 -16.86 0.07 -4.28
CA GLY A 31 -17.81 -0.29 -5.34
C GLY A 31 -17.58 0.40 -6.68
N SER A 32 -16.39 0.95 -6.94
CA SER A 32 -16.05 1.54 -8.23
C SER A 32 -15.92 0.47 -9.32
N ASP A 33 -16.76 0.57 -10.35
CA ASP A 33 -16.64 -0.20 -11.60
C ASP A 33 -15.64 0.42 -12.59
N ASP A 34 -14.80 1.35 -12.14
CA ASP A 34 -13.81 2.02 -12.99
C ASP A 34 -12.76 1.01 -13.50
N PRO A 35 -12.64 0.81 -14.83
CA PRO A 35 -11.72 -0.17 -15.43
C PRO A 35 -10.25 0.03 -15.03
N TYR A 36 -9.86 1.28 -14.72
CA TYR A 36 -8.50 1.57 -14.27
C TYR A 36 -8.15 0.85 -12.96
N TRP A 37 -9.09 0.79 -12.00
CA TRP A 37 -8.83 0.10 -10.75
C TRP A 37 -8.74 -1.41 -10.91
N SER A 38 -9.52 -1.99 -11.83
CA SER A 38 -9.36 -3.39 -12.20
C SER A 38 -7.99 -3.66 -12.80
N PHE A 39 -7.50 -2.74 -13.65
CA PHE A 39 -6.15 -2.79 -14.21
C PHE A 39 -5.08 -2.68 -13.11
N TYR A 40 -5.17 -1.66 -12.25
CA TYR A 40 -4.25 -1.45 -11.13
C TYR A 40 -4.16 -2.70 -10.23
N ASP A 41 -5.29 -3.23 -9.90
CA ASP A 41 -5.43 -4.41 -9.05
C ASP A 41 -4.83 -5.67 -9.70
N GLU A 42 -4.95 -5.85 -11.01
CA GLU A 42 -4.34 -6.99 -11.70
C GLU A 42 -2.83 -6.82 -11.81
N VAL A 43 -2.32 -5.61 -12.08
CA VAL A 43 -0.88 -5.31 -12.02
C VAL A 43 -0.32 -5.67 -10.65
N ALA A 44 -0.95 -5.22 -9.58
CA ALA A 44 -0.53 -5.55 -8.22
C ALA A 44 -0.56 -7.07 -7.95
N SER A 45 -1.56 -7.79 -8.48
CA SER A 45 -1.66 -9.24 -8.34
C SER A 45 -0.56 -9.99 -9.09
N VAL A 46 -0.16 -9.50 -10.27
CA VAL A 46 0.97 -10.07 -11.04
C VAL A 46 2.26 -9.86 -10.27
N GLN A 47 2.54 -8.64 -9.84
CA GLN A 47 3.74 -8.30 -9.07
C GLN A 47 3.84 -9.10 -7.77
N LEU A 48 2.72 -9.29 -7.05
CA LEU A 48 2.70 -10.14 -5.86
C LEU A 48 3.04 -11.61 -6.18
N ARG A 49 2.49 -12.17 -7.27
CA ARG A 49 2.78 -13.56 -7.67
C ARG A 49 4.26 -13.77 -8.00
N GLU A 50 4.88 -12.81 -8.67
CA GLU A 50 6.30 -12.87 -9.02
C GLU A 50 7.21 -12.76 -7.80
N TRP A 51 6.77 -12.00 -6.79
CA TRP A 51 7.55 -11.80 -5.58
C TRP A 51 7.40 -12.92 -4.55
N LEU A 52 6.24 -13.59 -4.49
CA LEU A 52 5.97 -14.61 -3.47
C LEU A 52 7.00 -15.73 -3.50
N PRO A 53 7.46 -16.22 -2.32
CA PRO A 53 8.33 -17.39 -2.25
C PRO A 53 7.72 -18.61 -2.96
N GLY A 54 8.54 -19.42 -3.61
CA GLY A 54 8.09 -20.60 -4.34
C GLY A 54 7.60 -21.77 -3.46
N ALA A 55 7.87 -21.76 -2.16
CA ALA A 55 7.45 -22.77 -1.19
C ALA A 55 6.42 -22.18 -0.22
N PRO A 56 5.54 -23.02 0.38
CA PRO A 56 4.63 -22.54 1.42
C PRO A 56 5.37 -21.83 2.54
N SER A 57 4.99 -20.60 2.85
CA SER A 57 5.67 -19.70 3.80
C SER A 57 4.67 -19.12 4.79
N ARG A 58 5.16 -18.64 5.94
CA ARG A 58 4.37 -17.84 6.88
C ARG A 58 4.50 -16.37 6.50
N VAL A 59 3.38 -15.78 6.12
CA VAL A 59 3.32 -14.39 5.66
C VAL A 59 2.51 -13.56 6.65
N LEU A 60 3.06 -12.41 7.04
CA LEU A 60 2.33 -11.37 7.76
C LEU A 60 1.83 -10.36 6.74
N ASP A 61 0.54 -10.10 6.73
CA ASP A 61 -0.09 -9.09 5.89
C ASP A 61 -0.53 -7.90 6.75
N VAL A 62 0.13 -6.76 6.56
CA VAL A 62 -0.18 -5.47 7.21
C VAL A 62 -0.78 -4.47 6.24
N SER A 63 -1.29 -4.91 5.10
CA SER A 63 -1.81 -4.08 4.01
C SER A 63 -3.14 -3.36 4.33
N GLY A 64 -3.71 -3.59 5.53
CA GLY A 64 -4.95 -2.93 5.95
C GLY A 64 -6.22 -3.65 5.47
N GLN A 65 -7.22 -2.90 4.97
CA GLN A 65 -8.60 -3.37 4.89
C GLN A 65 -8.90 -4.39 3.77
N ARG A 66 -8.13 -4.44 2.69
CA ARG A 66 -8.42 -5.29 1.53
C ARG A 66 -7.86 -6.70 1.72
N ASP A 67 -8.72 -7.72 1.72
CA ASP A 67 -8.33 -9.13 1.91
C ASP A 67 -7.87 -9.82 0.61
N ARG A 68 -7.92 -9.14 -0.53
CA ARG A 68 -7.60 -9.68 -1.86
C ARG A 68 -6.21 -10.32 -1.90
N PHE A 69 -5.20 -9.61 -1.43
CA PHE A 69 -3.83 -10.10 -1.44
C PHE A 69 -3.64 -11.27 -0.48
N ALA A 70 -4.26 -11.19 0.71
CA ALA A 70 -4.26 -12.30 1.66
C ALA A 70 -4.88 -13.56 1.04
N ARG A 71 -6.02 -13.45 0.36
CA ARG A 71 -6.65 -14.58 -0.36
C ARG A 71 -5.78 -15.13 -1.49
N GLN A 72 -5.09 -14.26 -2.23
CA GLN A 72 -4.17 -14.69 -3.29
C GLN A 72 -3.01 -15.50 -2.72
N MET A 73 -2.41 -15.05 -1.61
CA MET A 73 -1.34 -15.76 -0.91
C MET A 73 -1.82 -17.12 -0.36
N VAL A 74 -3.03 -17.17 0.20
CA VAL A 74 -3.64 -18.42 0.67
C VAL A 74 -3.87 -19.39 -0.49
N ALA A 75 -4.37 -18.89 -1.63
CA ALA A 75 -4.55 -19.72 -2.84
C ALA A 75 -3.21 -20.27 -3.38
N ALA A 76 -2.11 -19.54 -3.18
CA ALA A 76 -0.76 -20.01 -3.48
C ALA A 76 -0.20 -21.02 -2.44
N GLY A 77 -0.95 -21.31 -1.37
CA GLY A 77 -0.59 -22.31 -0.37
C GLY A 77 0.14 -21.76 0.85
N HIS A 78 0.21 -20.43 1.02
CA HIS A 78 0.89 -19.80 2.16
C HIS A 78 -0.01 -19.74 3.41
N GLN A 79 0.64 -19.72 4.58
CA GLN A 79 -0.02 -19.43 5.86
C GLN A 79 0.02 -17.92 6.11
N VAL A 80 -1.13 -17.27 6.04
CA VAL A 80 -1.25 -15.82 6.12
C VAL A 80 -1.84 -15.40 7.46
N ILE A 81 -1.17 -14.48 8.14
CA ILE A 81 -1.72 -13.76 9.28
C ILE A 81 -1.92 -12.31 8.84
N ARG A 82 -3.16 -11.85 8.89
CA ARG A 82 -3.53 -10.49 8.50
C ARG A 82 -3.81 -9.65 9.73
N VAL A 83 -3.18 -8.47 9.81
CA VAL A 83 -3.45 -7.46 10.84
C VAL A 83 -4.51 -6.49 10.33
N ILE A 84 -5.57 -6.29 11.12
CA ILE A 84 -6.68 -5.38 10.81
C ILE A 84 -6.72 -4.28 11.86
N GLY A 85 -6.61 -3.01 11.43
CA GLY A 85 -6.44 -1.87 12.31
C GLY A 85 -7.65 -1.42 13.11
N GLU A 86 -8.89 -1.81 12.70
CA GLU A 86 -10.12 -1.30 13.31
C GLU A 86 -11.09 -2.42 13.69
N LEU A 87 -11.62 -2.35 14.91
CA LEU A 87 -12.63 -3.28 15.44
C LEU A 87 -13.92 -3.29 14.60
N ASP A 88 -14.31 -2.13 14.05
CA ASP A 88 -15.51 -2.00 13.22
C ASP A 88 -15.46 -2.80 11.91
N GLN A 89 -14.27 -3.21 11.51
CA GLN A 89 -14.07 -4.05 10.33
C GLN A 89 -14.37 -5.53 10.60
N LEU A 90 -14.31 -5.97 11.85
CA LEU A 90 -14.60 -7.37 12.23
C LEU A 90 -16.02 -7.81 11.87
N GLY A 91 -16.99 -6.91 11.96
CA GLY A 91 -18.38 -7.19 11.57
C GLY A 91 -18.59 -7.44 10.09
N LYS A 92 -17.62 -7.07 9.24
CA LYS A 92 -17.63 -7.24 7.79
C LYS A 92 -16.88 -8.50 7.32
N ILE A 93 -16.16 -9.16 8.22
CA ILE A 93 -15.46 -10.41 7.92
C ILE A 93 -16.46 -11.55 8.03
N PRO A 94 -16.68 -12.39 7.00
CA PRO A 94 -17.44 -13.60 7.14
C PRO A 94 -16.80 -14.48 8.22
N MET A 95 -17.41 -14.57 9.37
CA MET A 95 -16.97 -15.47 10.44
C MET A 95 -17.21 -16.90 9.97
N ASP A 96 -16.13 -17.64 9.74
CA ASP A 96 -16.24 -19.09 9.54
C ASP A 96 -16.88 -19.69 10.80
N PRO A 97 -18.03 -20.39 10.67
CA PRO A 97 -18.71 -20.98 11.82
C PRO A 97 -17.84 -21.96 12.60
N ALA A 98 -16.79 -22.53 11.99
CA ALA A 98 -15.82 -23.39 12.66
C ALA A 98 -14.89 -22.65 13.63
N ASN A 99 -14.81 -21.31 13.56
CA ASN A 99 -13.91 -20.48 14.38
C ASN A 99 -14.65 -19.76 15.54
N ARG A 100 -15.88 -20.18 15.87
CA ARG A 100 -16.71 -19.54 16.92
C ARG A 100 -16.24 -19.78 18.36
N GLU A 101 -15.30 -20.70 18.58
CA GLU A 101 -14.86 -21.06 19.94
C GLU A 101 -13.69 -20.24 20.49
N SER A 102 -13.07 -19.38 19.70
CA SER A 102 -12.01 -18.48 20.16
C SER A 102 -12.51 -17.04 20.20
N HIS A 103 -13.21 -16.66 21.26
CA HIS A 103 -13.48 -15.25 21.54
C HIS A 103 -12.14 -14.53 21.73
N PRO A 104 -11.88 -13.41 21.01
CA PRO A 104 -10.74 -12.59 21.34
C PRO A 104 -10.94 -12.03 22.77
N PRO A 105 -9.90 -12.00 23.58
CA PRO A 105 -9.98 -11.33 24.87
C PRO A 105 -10.32 -9.85 24.66
N PRO A 106 -11.03 -9.19 25.61
CA PRO A 106 -11.34 -7.77 25.53
C PRO A 106 -10.04 -6.99 25.33
N ALA A 107 -10.12 -5.86 24.63
CA ALA A 107 -9.01 -4.99 24.26
C ALA A 107 -8.11 -4.66 25.48
N GLY A 108 -7.16 -5.51 25.73
CA GLY A 108 -6.16 -5.47 26.76
C GLY A 108 -5.02 -6.35 26.27
N ARG A 109 -3.79 -5.89 26.43
CA ARG A 109 -2.55 -6.57 26.06
C ARG A 109 -2.72 -8.07 25.90
N LEU A 110 -2.52 -8.59 24.69
CA LEU A 110 -2.41 -10.02 24.48
C LEU A 110 -1.32 -10.53 25.43
N THR A 111 -1.71 -11.32 26.42
CA THR A 111 -0.78 -11.79 27.43
C THR A 111 0.25 -12.73 26.80
N ALA A 112 1.41 -12.89 27.44
CA ALA A 112 2.46 -13.82 27.02
C ALA A 112 1.94 -15.26 26.79
N ALA A 113 0.80 -15.64 27.39
CA ALA A 113 0.12 -16.90 27.18
C ALA A 113 -0.48 -17.02 25.76
N THR A 114 -1.07 -15.94 25.23
CA THR A 114 -1.60 -15.92 23.85
C THR A 114 -0.46 -15.99 22.84
N ALA A 115 0.64 -15.29 23.10
CA ALA A 115 1.88 -15.40 22.31
C ALA A 115 2.49 -16.83 22.39
N ALA A 116 2.35 -17.52 23.54
CA ALA A 116 2.82 -18.91 23.70
C ALA A 116 1.97 -19.90 22.88
N THR A 117 0.67 -19.70 22.74
CA THR A 117 -0.21 -20.54 21.89
C THR A 117 0.19 -20.45 20.41
N TRP A 118 0.71 -19.29 19.97
CA TRP A 118 1.25 -19.13 18.61
C TRP A 118 2.60 -19.81 18.40
N ARG A 119 3.41 -19.97 19.45
CA ARG A 119 4.67 -20.72 19.42
C ARG A 119 4.48 -22.22 19.35
N THR A 120 3.39 -22.74 19.89
CA THR A 120 3.09 -24.19 19.90
C THR A 120 2.31 -24.68 18.68
N ALA A 121 1.80 -23.78 17.81
CA ALA A 121 1.44 -24.12 16.45
C ALA A 121 2.73 -24.33 15.62
N GLY A 122 3.60 -25.17 16.17
CA GLY A 122 4.82 -25.68 15.56
C GLY A 122 4.53 -26.52 14.32
N PRO A 123 5.55 -27.10 13.65
CA PRO A 123 5.47 -27.77 12.36
C PRO A 123 4.67 -29.09 12.41
N GLY A 124 3.41 -29.00 12.80
CA GLY A 124 2.54 -30.15 13.04
C GLY A 124 1.23 -30.14 12.25
N ILE A 125 1.09 -29.37 11.17
CA ILE A 125 0.07 -29.63 10.16
C ILE A 125 0.73 -30.32 8.98
N ALA A 126 1.19 -31.53 9.24
CA ALA A 126 1.50 -32.50 8.19
C ALA A 126 0.17 -32.87 7.53
N GLY A 127 0.02 -32.58 6.24
CA GLY A 127 -0.94 -33.30 5.41
C GLY A 127 -1.99 -32.51 4.65
N GLY A 128 -2.04 -31.18 4.71
CA GLY A 128 -2.94 -30.41 3.84
C GLY A 128 -2.15 -29.47 2.91
N ARG A 129 -2.25 -29.66 1.60
CA ARG A 129 -1.72 -28.76 0.57
C ARG A 129 -2.52 -27.43 0.45
N GLY A 130 -3.20 -26.98 1.51
CA GLY A 130 -4.02 -25.77 1.52
C GLY A 130 -3.38 -24.68 2.36
N GLY A 131 -3.36 -23.43 1.83
CA GLY A 131 -3.03 -22.24 2.59
C GLY A 131 -4.05 -21.98 3.69
N ALA A 132 -3.69 -21.13 4.66
CA ALA A 132 -4.57 -20.75 5.75
C ALA A 132 -4.55 -19.23 5.96
N LEU A 133 -5.71 -18.63 6.21
CA LEU A 133 -5.86 -17.21 6.56
C LEU A 133 -6.32 -17.09 8.02
N ARG A 134 -5.61 -16.28 8.77
CA ARG A 134 -6.02 -15.84 10.12
C ARG A 134 -6.00 -14.33 10.17
N SER A 135 -7.05 -13.73 10.69
CA SER A 135 -7.12 -12.29 10.90
C SER A 135 -6.98 -11.96 12.38
N VAL A 136 -6.19 -10.94 12.68
CA VAL A 136 -5.95 -10.44 14.04
C VAL A 136 -6.24 -8.95 14.04
N VAL A 137 -6.97 -8.49 15.04
CA VAL A 137 -7.16 -7.05 15.25
C VAL A 137 -5.97 -6.51 16.03
N GLY A 138 -5.31 -5.50 15.48
CA GLY A 138 -4.13 -4.89 16.08
C GLY A 138 -3.69 -3.67 15.29
N ASP A 139 -2.78 -2.91 15.88
CA ASP A 139 -2.14 -1.78 15.21
C ASP A 139 -0.89 -2.25 14.48
N ALA A 140 -0.83 -2.05 13.16
CA ALA A 140 0.34 -2.36 12.35
C ALA A 140 1.61 -1.57 12.76
N ARG A 141 1.43 -0.48 13.52
CA ARG A 141 2.53 0.32 14.09
C ARG A 141 3.12 -0.29 15.37
N SER A 142 2.43 -1.25 15.97
CA SER A 142 2.82 -1.91 17.22
C SER A 142 2.64 -3.41 17.06
N LEU A 143 3.68 -4.09 16.58
CA LEU A 143 3.68 -5.53 16.31
C LEU A 143 4.46 -6.32 17.38
N ASP A 144 4.74 -5.72 18.53
CA ASP A 144 5.53 -6.24 19.66
C ASP A 144 4.97 -7.52 20.28
N TRP A 145 3.69 -7.79 20.05
CA TRP A 145 3.01 -9.02 20.46
C TRP A 145 3.34 -10.25 19.60
N PHE A 146 3.98 -10.08 18.44
CA PHE A 146 4.57 -11.19 17.69
C PHE A 146 6.00 -11.48 18.16
N ALA A 147 6.35 -12.76 18.26
CA ALA A 147 7.73 -13.17 18.56
C ALA A 147 8.67 -12.77 17.39
N PRO A 148 9.94 -12.41 17.72
CA PRO A 148 10.94 -12.16 16.68
C PRO A 148 11.10 -13.35 15.73
N THR A 149 11.54 -13.10 14.50
CA THR A 149 11.85 -14.14 13.49
C THR A 149 10.71 -15.13 13.25
N SER A 150 9.47 -14.61 13.24
CA SER A 150 8.26 -15.43 13.13
C SER A 150 7.77 -15.62 11.70
N PHE A 151 8.21 -14.78 10.77
CA PHE A 151 7.68 -14.74 9.41
C PHE A 151 8.78 -14.90 8.37
N ASP A 152 8.45 -15.61 7.30
CA ASP A 152 9.29 -15.76 6.11
C ASP A 152 9.13 -14.56 5.17
N ALA A 153 7.95 -13.93 5.20
CA ALA A 153 7.66 -12.74 4.41
C ALA A 153 6.68 -11.80 5.13
N VAL A 154 6.77 -10.51 4.81
CA VAL A 154 5.83 -9.46 5.23
C VAL A 154 5.32 -8.74 3.99
N LEU A 155 4.01 -8.55 3.91
CA LEU A 155 3.34 -7.77 2.88
C LEU A 155 2.77 -6.49 3.49
N ALA A 156 3.16 -5.32 2.95
CA ALA A 156 2.67 -4.00 3.32
C ALA A 156 2.12 -3.27 2.07
N GLU A 157 1.18 -3.93 1.38
CA GLU A 157 0.45 -3.37 0.24
C GLU A 157 -0.59 -2.33 0.69
N GLY A 158 -1.28 -1.72 -0.27
CA GLY A 158 -2.34 -0.75 0.03
C GLY A 158 -1.82 0.54 0.66
N ARG A 159 -0.56 0.88 0.45
CA ARG A 159 0.07 2.12 0.94
C ARG A 159 0.11 2.22 2.49
N ALA A 160 0.11 1.06 3.17
CA ALA A 160 0.05 1.00 4.62
C ALA A 160 1.12 1.89 5.29
N LEU A 161 2.35 1.92 4.74
CA LEU A 161 3.44 2.73 5.26
C LEU A 161 3.34 4.22 4.91
N SER A 162 2.58 4.60 3.89
CA SER A 162 2.28 6.01 3.62
C SER A 162 1.30 6.60 4.65
N PHE A 163 0.36 5.80 5.14
CA PHE A 163 -0.56 6.20 6.22
C PHE A 163 0.07 6.09 7.61
N CYS A 164 1.19 5.37 7.73
CA CYS A 164 1.89 5.20 9.00
C CYS A 164 2.96 6.27 9.18
N LEU A 165 2.65 7.33 9.94
CA LEU A 165 3.62 8.41 10.19
C LEU A 165 4.84 7.95 11.02
N ALA A 166 4.76 6.78 11.68
CA ALA A 166 5.87 6.14 12.39
C ALA A 166 6.57 5.09 11.49
N THR A 167 6.83 5.42 10.24
CA THR A 167 7.34 4.50 9.21
C THR A 167 8.62 3.80 9.65
N GLU A 168 9.57 4.53 10.23
CA GLU A 168 10.87 4.01 10.67
C GLU A 168 10.69 2.93 11.75
N SER A 169 9.91 3.21 12.78
CA SER A 169 9.64 2.26 13.88
C SER A 169 8.88 1.03 13.36
N THR A 170 7.96 1.21 12.41
CA THR A 170 7.24 0.09 11.79
C THR A 170 8.17 -0.81 10.98
N LEU A 171 9.12 -0.23 10.25
CA LEU A 171 10.12 -0.98 9.50
C LEU A 171 11.11 -1.73 10.41
N GLU A 172 11.49 -1.13 11.55
CA GLU A 172 12.30 -1.81 12.58
C GLU A 172 11.56 -3.03 13.15
N GLU A 173 10.25 -2.90 13.42
CA GLU A 173 9.42 -4.01 13.85
C GLU A 173 9.30 -5.08 12.76
N ILE A 174 9.11 -4.71 11.52
CA ILE A 174 9.08 -5.64 10.38
C ILE A 174 10.42 -6.39 10.29
N HIS A 175 11.54 -5.68 10.40
CA HIS A 175 12.87 -6.31 10.42
C HIS A 175 12.99 -7.32 11.58
N ARG A 176 12.52 -6.97 12.79
CA ARG A 176 12.54 -7.88 13.96
C ARG A 176 11.73 -9.16 13.69
N LEU A 177 10.58 -9.02 13.01
CA LEU A 177 9.64 -10.11 12.76
C LEU A 177 10.09 -11.05 11.64
N LEU A 178 10.80 -10.54 10.65
CA LEU A 178 11.34 -11.34 9.55
C LEU A 178 12.42 -12.30 10.06
N ARG A 179 12.44 -13.50 9.54
CA ARG A 179 13.56 -14.42 9.69
C ARG A 179 14.79 -13.91 8.92
N PRO A 180 16.02 -14.33 9.28
CA PRO A 180 17.16 -14.12 8.42
C PRO A 180 16.85 -14.62 6.99
N GLY A 181 17.10 -13.79 5.96
CA GLY A 181 16.71 -14.05 4.58
C GLY A 181 15.23 -13.84 4.27
N GLY A 182 14.40 -13.49 5.26
CA GLY A 182 12.97 -13.18 5.06
C GLY A 182 12.76 -11.89 4.28
N GLN A 183 11.66 -11.80 3.53
CA GLN A 183 11.40 -10.78 2.52
C GLN A 183 10.27 -9.83 2.94
N LEU A 184 10.38 -8.57 2.53
CA LEU A 184 9.34 -7.53 2.63
C LEU A 184 8.95 -7.08 1.23
N LEU A 185 7.65 -7.04 0.93
CA LEU A 185 7.09 -6.29 -0.19
C LEU A 185 6.22 -5.17 0.36
N LEU A 186 6.44 -3.97 -0.12
CA LEU A 186 5.66 -2.80 0.28
C LEU A 186 5.26 -1.94 -0.91
N CYS A 187 4.17 -1.19 -0.74
CA CYS A 187 3.73 -0.15 -1.66
C CYS A 187 3.52 1.15 -0.88
N VAL A 188 4.04 2.26 -1.41
CA VAL A 188 3.93 3.60 -0.83
C VAL A 188 3.53 4.63 -1.88
N ASP A 189 3.01 5.77 -1.42
CA ASP A 189 2.76 6.94 -2.28
C ASP A 189 4.09 7.50 -2.78
N SER A 190 4.21 7.72 -4.09
CA SER A 190 5.35 8.42 -4.64
C SER A 190 5.25 9.92 -4.37
N LEU A 191 6.38 10.61 -4.38
CA LEU A 191 6.37 12.07 -4.28
C LEU A 191 5.67 12.72 -5.48
N LEU A 192 5.70 12.11 -6.66
CA LEU A 192 4.95 12.59 -7.82
C LEU A 192 3.46 12.70 -7.52
N LEU A 193 2.88 11.70 -6.86
CA LEU A 193 1.50 11.74 -6.37
C LEU A 193 1.31 12.85 -5.35
N GLY A 194 2.24 13.01 -4.41
CA GLY A 194 2.20 14.08 -3.40
C GLY A 194 2.18 15.48 -4.02
N LEU A 195 3.04 15.72 -5.00
CA LEU A 195 3.09 17.00 -5.73
C LEU A 195 1.79 17.29 -6.46
N ALA A 196 1.22 16.28 -7.14
CA ALA A 196 -0.04 16.42 -7.85
C ALA A 196 -1.19 16.78 -6.87
N ARG A 197 -1.27 16.08 -5.72
CA ARG A 197 -2.28 16.37 -4.69
C ARG A 197 -2.15 17.76 -4.09
N LEU A 198 -0.93 18.21 -3.76
CA LEU A 198 -0.68 19.56 -3.25
C LEU A 198 -1.12 20.62 -4.26
N ALA A 199 -0.83 20.41 -5.55
CA ALA A 199 -1.25 21.32 -6.61
C ALA A 199 -2.77 21.35 -6.78
N GLU A 200 -3.46 20.20 -6.80
CA GLU A 200 -4.91 20.08 -6.89
C GLU A 200 -5.63 20.74 -5.70
N GLN A 201 -5.04 20.65 -4.52
CA GLN A 201 -5.55 21.28 -3.30
C GLN A 201 -5.18 22.78 -3.18
N HIS A 202 -4.49 23.34 -4.19
CA HIS A 202 -3.98 24.74 -4.17
C HIS A 202 -3.06 25.05 -2.98
N ARG A 203 -2.32 24.04 -2.49
CA ARG A 203 -1.38 24.20 -1.36
C ARG A 203 -0.01 24.66 -1.85
N TRP A 204 0.03 25.86 -2.41
CA TRP A 204 1.22 26.41 -3.09
C TRP A 204 2.42 26.62 -2.16
N ALA A 205 2.19 26.95 -0.90
CA ALA A 205 3.25 27.13 0.08
C ALA A 205 4.00 25.81 0.31
N GLU A 206 3.26 24.76 0.65
CA GLU A 206 3.81 23.42 0.88
C GLU A 206 4.48 22.88 -0.39
N LEU A 207 3.85 23.06 -1.55
CA LEU A 207 4.43 22.67 -2.83
C LEU A 207 5.77 23.34 -3.10
N SER A 208 5.92 24.63 -2.74
CA SER A 208 7.15 25.39 -2.90
C SER A 208 8.26 24.93 -1.95
N ASP A 209 7.90 24.35 -0.82
CA ASP A 209 8.84 23.87 0.19
C ASP A 209 9.34 22.45 -0.08
N VAL A 210 8.63 21.65 -0.91
CA VAL A 210 9.00 20.27 -1.24
C VAL A 210 10.47 20.07 -1.63
N PRO A 211 11.12 20.94 -2.47
CA PRO A 211 12.51 20.75 -2.84
C PRO A 211 13.52 20.85 -1.67
N ARG A 212 13.06 21.32 -0.50
CA ARG A 212 13.89 21.49 0.71
C ARG A 212 13.47 20.57 1.84
N ALA A 213 12.38 19.80 1.66
CA ALA A 213 11.83 18.96 2.68
C ALA A 213 12.52 17.59 2.69
N ASP A 214 12.97 17.15 3.86
CA ASP A 214 13.47 15.78 4.07
C ASP A 214 12.33 14.76 4.06
N VAL A 215 11.12 15.17 4.45
CA VAL A 215 9.91 14.35 4.48
C VAL A 215 8.75 15.15 3.93
N VAL A 216 7.99 14.58 3.01
CA VAL A 216 6.81 15.22 2.43
C VAL A 216 5.55 14.56 2.97
N LEU A 217 4.77 15.35 3.71
CA LEU A 217 3.47 14.96 4.26
C LEU A 217 2.37 15.69 3.49
N VAL A 218 1.43 14.94 2.98
CA VAL A 218 0.30 15.48 2.19
C VAL A 218 -0.99 15.20 2.94
N PRO A 219 -1.70 16.24 3.40
CA PRO A 219 -3.00 16.07 4.02
C PRO A 219 -4.09 15.84 2.96
N ALA A 220 -5.03 14.96 3.28
CA ALA A 220 -6.26 14.76 2.51
C ALA A 220 -7.42 15.60 3.10
N GLU A 221 -8.52 15.73 2.34
CA GLU A 221 -9.70 16.50 2.76
C GLU A 221 -10.39 15.92 4.01
N ASP A 222 -10.29 14.61 4.22
CA ASP A 222 -10.84 13.91 5.39
C ASP A 222 -9.97 14.04 6.65
N GLY A 223 -8.86 14.81 6.58
CA GLY A 223 -7.90 14.99 7.67
C GLY A 223 -6.83 13.90 7.75
N THR A 224 -6.87 12.89 6.91
CA THR A 224 -5.81 11.89 6.80
C THR A 224 -4.53 12.55 6.29
N ILE A 225 -3.38 12.16 6.83
CA ILE A 225 -2.08 12.62 6.37
C ILE A 225 -1.33 11.43 5.79
N THR A 226 -0.78 11.58 4.59
CA THR A 226 0.04 10.56 3.94
C THR A 226 1.48 11.05 3.76
N ARG A 227 2.45 10.17 4.00
CA ARG A 227 3.85 10.39 3.65
C ARG A 227 4.07 9.93 2.22
N CYS A 228 4.71 10.79 1.42
CA CYS A 228 5.09 10.51 0.04
C CYS A 228 6.60 10.39 -0.05
N PHE A 229 7.09 9.49 -0.90
CA PHE A 229 8.51 9.12 -0.95
C PHE A 229 9.13 9.35 -2.32
N TRP A 230 10.39 9.81 -2.33
CA TRP A 230 11.31 9.56 -3.41
C TRP A 230 11.88 8.14 -3.32
N PRO A 231 12.33 7.53 -4.43
CA PRO A 231 12.99 6.23 -4.38
C PRO A 231 14.22 6.21 -3.47
N GLU A 232 15.02 7.28 -3.49
CA GLU A 232 16.22 7.43 -2.67
C GLU A 232 15.89 7.53 -1.18
N GLU A 233 14.85 8.27 -0.81
CA GLU A 233 14.37 8.38 0.57
C GLU A 233 13.84 7.01 1.05
N LEU A 234 13.01 6.35 0.24
CA LEU A 234 12.50 5.02 0.57
C LEU A 234 13.65 4.02 0.79
N LYS A 235 14.66 4.06 -0.07
CA LYS A 235 15.86 3.23 0.08
C LYS A 235 16.60 3.55 1.37
N ALA A 236 16.78 4.83 1.71
CA ALA A 236 17.46 5.26 2.92
C ALA A 236 16.72 4.78 4.17
N VAL A 237 15.39 4.92 4.23
CA VAL A 237 14.57 4.50 5.38
C VAL A 237 14.61 2.97 5.55
N LEU A 238 14.52 2.20 4.46
CA LEU A 238 14.65 0.74 4.49
C LEU A 238 16.04 0.31 5.00
N THR A 239 17.10 0.95 4.49
CA THR A 239 18.48 0.65 4.90
C THR A 239 18.72 1.00 6.36
N SER A 240 18.17 2.12 6.85
CA SER A 240 18.25 2.52 8.26
C SER A 240 17.56 1.50 9.18
N ALA A 241 16.50 0.85 8.73
CA ALA A 241 15.85 -0.26 9.40
C ALA A 241 16.59 -1.61 9.23
N ARG A 242 17.83 -1.59 8.70
CA ARG A 242 18.68 -2.77 8.46
C ARG A 242 18.10 -3.79 7.49
N LEU A 243 17.26 -3.32 6.56
CA LEU A 243 16.76 -4.10 5.44
C LEU A 243 17.65 -3.86 4.22
N GLU A 244 18.00 -4.91 3.51
CA GLU A 244 18.69 -4.84 2.23
C GLU A 244 17.67 -4.71 1.12
N VAL A 245 17.75 -3.62 0.34
CA VAL A 245 16.81 -3.35 -0.74
C VAL A 245 17.20 -4.15 -1.97
N ASP A 246 16.30 -5.00 -2.44
CA ASP A 246 16.48 -5.76 -3.68
C ASP A 246 16.20 -4.87 -4.89
N TRP A 247 15.06 -4.17 -4.87
CA TRP A 247 14.67 -3.22 -5.92
C TRP A 247 13.58 -2.26 -5.43
N ILE A 248 13.47 -1.10 -6.09
CA ILE A 248 12.37 -0.13 -5.99
C ILE A 248 11.88 0.17 -7.40
N ARG A 249 10.59 0.01 -7.65
CA ARG A 249 9.98 0.18 -8.98
C ARG A 249 8.78 1.09 -8.91
N PRO A 250 8.53 1.88 -9.97
CA PRO A 250 7.28 2.63 -10.08
C PRO A 250 6.10 1.66 -10.27
N ARG A 251 4.92 2.05 -9.81
CA ARG A 251 3.65 1.41 -10.18
C ARG A 251 2.75 2.47 -10.80
N THR A 252 2.00 2.09 -11.84
CA THR A 252 1.15 2.99 -12.62
C THR A 252 1.96 4.01 -13.43
N VAL A 253 2.89 3.49 -14.23
CA VAL A 253 3.62 4.24 -15.26
C VAL A 253 2.64 4.70 -16.35
N LEU A 254 1.72 3.80 -16.74
CA LEU A 254 0.64 4.14 -17.65
C LEU A 254 -0.40 5.00 -16.93
N SER A 255 -0.68 6.19 -17.47
CA SER A 255 -1.65 7.10 -16.86
C SER A 255 -3.07 6.52 -16.86
N ALA A 256 -3.87 6.87 -15.85
CA ALA A 256 -5.24 6.42 -15.73
C ALA A 256 -6.08 6.72 -16.97
N GLU A 257 -5.91 7.91 -17.56
CA GLU A 257 -6.61 8.32 -18.77
C GLU A 257 -6.19 7.51 -20.01
N ALA A 258 -4.91 7.16 -20.13
CA ALA A 258 -4.44 6.31 -21.22
C ALA A 258 -5.03 4.89 -21.13
N VAL A 259 -5.02 4.31 -19.93
CA VAL A 259 -5.60 3.00 -19.67
C VAL A 259 -7.10 2.99 -19.92
N LYS A 260 -7.85 3.97 -19.40
CA LYS A 260 -9.29 4.08 -19.60
C LYS A 260 -9.65 4.19 -21.08
N ARG A 261 -8.94 5.04 -21.84
CA ARG A 261 -9.16 5.21 -23.27
C ARG A 261 -8.87 3.92 -24.06
N ALA A 262 -7.78 3.24 -23.72
CA ALA A 262 -7.42 1.98 -24.38
C ALA A 262 -8.48 0.91 -24.13
N LEU A 263 -8.92 0.74 -22.88
CA LEU A 263 -9.94 -0.24 -22.51
C LEU A 263 -11.32 0.09 -23.07
N ALA A 264 -11.68 1.38 -23.16
CA ALA A 264 -12.92 1.80 -23.79
C ALA A 264 -12.92 1.54 -25.31
N ALA A 265 -11.76 1.61 -25.96
CA ALA A 265 -11.61 1.30 -27.38
C ALA A 265 -11.62 -0.21 -27.65
N ASP A 266 -10.93 -0.97 -26.79
CA ASP A 266 -10.81 -2.43 -26.94
C ASP A 266 -10.50 -3.10 -25.58
N MET A 267 -11.50 -3.72 -24.97
CA MET A 267 -11.36 -4.47 -23.72
C MET A 267 -10.43 -5.68 -23.84
N SER A 268 -10.21 -6.22 -25.05
CA SER A 268 -9.29 -7.35 -25.26
C SER A 268 -7.82 -6.97 -25.06
N SER A 269 -7.52 -5.66 -25.03
CA SER A 269 -6.17 -5.12 -24.74
C SER A 269 -5.76 -5.24 -23.26
N PHE A 270 -6.69 -5.55 -22.36
CA PHE A 270 -6.44 -5.58 -20.90
C PHE A 270 -5.21 -6.42 -20.48
N PRO A 271 -5.05 -7.69 -20.91
CA PRO A 271 -3.89 -8.49 -20.53
C PRO A 271 -2.57 -7.92 -21.08
N THR A 272 -2.61 -7.29 -22.25
CA THR A 272 -1.44 -6.63 -22.85
C THR A 272 -1.05 -5.41 -22.07
N LEU A 273 -2.01 -4.56 -21.66
CA LEU A 273 -1.75 -3.39 -20.84
C LEU A 273 -1.12 -3.78 -19.48
N VAL A 274 -1.67 -4.80 -18.82
CA VAL A 274 -1.13 -5.31 -17.54
C VAL A 274 0.32 -5.79 -17.72
N ARG A 275 0.60 -6.58 -18.75
CA ARG A 275 1.95 -7.07 -19.03
C ARG A 275 2.91 -5.90 -19.31
N THR A 276 2.51 -4.97 -20.17
CA THR A 276 3.33 -3.80 -20.51
C THR A 276 3.64 -2.96 -19.27
N GLU A 277 2.66 -2.74 -18.38
CA GLU A 277 2.88 -2.02 -17.13
C GLU A 277 3.92 -2.70 -16.24
N VAL A 278 3.82 -4.03 -16.08
CA VAL A 278 4.75 -4.80 -15.24
C VAL A 278 6.16 -4.77 -15.84
N GLU A 279 6.30 -4.92 -17.16
CA GLU A 279 7.57 -4.86 -17.87
C GLU A 279 8.20 -3.46 -17.76
N LEU A 280 7.41 -2.39 -18.02
CA LEU A 280 7.88 -1.00 -17.88
C LEU A 280 8.32 -0.69 -16.44
N ALA A 281 7.57 -1.14 -15.44
CA ALA A 281 7.93 -0.94 -14.04
C ALA A 281 9.29 -1.58 -13.72
N ALA A 282 9.59 -2.76 -14.29
CA ALA A 282 10.87 -3.43 -14.09
C ALA A 282 12.01 -2.73 -14.84
N GLU A 283 11.79 -2.25 -16.06
CA GLU A 283 12.79 -1.52 -16.85
C GLU A 283 13.13 -0.13 -16.25
N ARG A 284 12.20 0.45 -15.50
CA ARG A 284 12.31 1.77 -14.88
C ARG A 284 12.60 1.70 -13.38
N GLU A 285 13.31 0.67 -12.95
CA GLU A 285 13.73 0.51 -11.56
C GLU A 285 14.53 1.74 -11.07
N GLY A 286 14.16 2.24 -9.90
CA GLY A 286 14.75 3.45 -9.30
C GLY A 286 14.18 4.77 -9.83
N GLU A 287 13.29 4.75 -10.83
CA GLU A 287 12.66 5.97 -11.33
C GLU A 287 11.39 6.36 -10.57
N SER A 288 11.13 7.67 -10.46
CA SER A 288 9.98 8.25 -9.75
C SER A 288 8.84 8.64 -10.68
N ILE A 289 8.53 7.82 -11.67
CA ILE A 289 7.55 8.12 -12.73
C ILE A 289 6.14 7.59 -12.48
N GLY A 290 5.92 6.77 -11.44
CA GLY A 290 4.62 6.24 -11.08
C GLY A 290 3.95 7.02 -9.95
N ILE A 291 2.64 6.87 -9.80
CA ILE A 291 1.92 7.44 -8.64
C ILE A 291 2.22 6.69 -7.35
N HIS A 292 2.66 5.46 -7.43
CA HIS A 292 3.14 4.67 -6.30
C HIS A 292 4.53 4.13 -6.56
N LEU A 293 5.24 3.84 -5.48
CA LEU A 293 6.46 3.05 -5.49
C LEU A 293 6.19 1.71 -4.84
N ILE A 294 6.68 0.64 -5.46
CA ILE A 294 6.71 -0.69 -4.88
C ILE A 294 8.16 -1.06 -4.62
N ALA A 295 8.45 -1.61 -3.44
CA ALA A 295 9.79 -2.02 -3.07
C ALA A 295 9.81 -3.44 -2.54
N SER A 296 10.85 -4.19 -2.94
CA SER A 296 11.25 -5.44 -2.30
C SER A 296 12.52 -5.21 -1.50
N ALA A 297 12.50 -5.69 -0.28
CA ALA A 297 13.66 -5.69 0.60
C ALA A 297 13.71 -7.00 1.40
N ARG A 298 14.87 -7.31 1.97
CA ARG A 298 15.04 -8.51 2.78
C ARG A 298 15.83 -8.23 4.06
N ARG A 299 15.58 -9.04 5.08
CA ARG A 299 16.45 -9.09 6.23
C ARG A 299 17.72 -9.87 5.86
N PRO A 300 18.93 -9.30 6.03
CA PRO A 300 20.18 -10.05 5.83
C PRO A 300 20.22 -11.34 6.64
N GLY A 301 20.94 -12.34 6.12
CA GLY A 301 21.09 -13.66 6.74
C GLY A 301 22.03 -13.67 7.96
#